data_cf87260008556b1e59600db980611978
#
_entry.id   cf87260008556b1e59600db980611978
#
_cell.length_a   1.000
_cell.length_b   1.000
_cell.length_c   1.000
_cell.angle_alpha   90.00
_cell.angle_beta   90.00
_cell.angle_gamma   90.00
#
_symmetry.space_group_name_H-M   'P 1'
#
loop_
_entity.id
_entity.type
_entity.pdbx_description
1 polymer ?
#
loop_
_entity_poly.entity_id
_entity_poly.type
_entity_poly.pdbx_seq_one_letter_code
_entity_poly.pdbx_strand_id
1 'polypeptide(L)'
;MRINIILICLLFLTGCFRGSKFESSPIHLNPNMDNQQKYRSLEESNFFADGSTMRKPIEGTIARGMIAENHSFISGKNDDGSYLISNPVELSLDVLNRGQERYDIYCSVCHSAVGNGKGIVTQYDYPVIPANLHDQRIREQADGEMYNTIVYGLRSMPAYGYQIDTEDVWSIIHYVRALQRSQNATFEAVSYTHLTLPTKA
;
A
#
# COMPACT_ATOMS: atom_id res chain seq x y z
N MET A 1 20.95 8.93 59.39
CA MET A 1 20.01 9.83 58.70
C MET A 1 20.58 10.45 57.42
N ARG A 2 21.84 10.91 57.35
CA ARG A 2 22.43 11.51 56.13
C ARG A 2 22.64 10.52 54.95
N ILE A 3 22.99 9.28 55.23
CA ILE A 3 23.19 8.24 54.21
C ILE A 3 21.88 7.92 53.48
N ASN A 4 20.73 7.90 54.13
CA ASN A 4 19.44 7.58 53.53
C ASN A 4 18.97 8.69 52.57
N ILE A 5 19.30 9.96 52.86
CA ILE A 5 18.96 11.09 52.00
C ILE A 5 19.79 11.02 50.70
N ILE A 6 21.05 10.69 50.78
CA ILE A 6 21.94 10.55 49.62
C ILE A 6 21.46 9.38 48.74
N LEU A 7 21.05 8.27 49.34
CA LEU A 7 20.52 7.09 48.59
C LEU A 7 19.20 7.44 47.87
N ILE A 8 18.31 8.19 48.50
CA ILE A 8 17.06 8.65 47.93
C ILE A 8 17.33 9.64 46.77
N CYS A 9 18.27 10.59 46.94
CA CYS A 9 18.66 11.48 45.83
C CYS A 9 19.29 10.75 44.64
N LEU A 10 20.11 9.73 44.88
CA LEU A 10 20.68 8.89 43.82
C LEU A 10 19.61 8.09 43.08
N LEU A 11 18.58 7.61 43.75
CA LEU A 11 17.45 6.91 43.16
C LEU A 11 16.63 7.85 42.24
N PHE A 12 16.45 9.09 42.61
CA PHE A 12 15.78 10.10 41.79
C PHE A 12 16.59 10.54 40.55
N LEU A 13 17.92 10.49 40.62
CA LEU A 13 18.79 10.82 39.48
C LEU A 13 18.84 9.75 38.40
N THR A 14 18.52 8.49 38.70
CA THR A 14 18.48 7.39 37.72
C THR A 14 17.17 7.29 36.96
N GLY A 15 16.12 8.01 37.39
CA GLY A 15 14.78 7.93 36.81
C GLY A 15 14.52 8.80 35.57
N CYS A 16 15.43 9.69 35.20
CA CYS A 16 15.19 10.70 34.16
C CYS A 16 16.13 10.56 32.95
N PHE A 17 16.18 9.40 32.33
CA PHE A 17 16.82 9.27 31.01
C PHE A 17 15.84 9.75 29.92
N ARG A 18 15.83 11.06 29.70
CA ARG A 18 15.04 11.69 28.64
C ARG A 18 15.58 11.24 27.27
N GLY A 19 14.74 10.54 26.49
CA GLY A 19 15.10 10.09 25.14
C GLY A 19 15.58 8.63 25.03
N SER A 20 15.61 7.86 26.11
CA SER A 20 15.84 6.41 26.04
C SER A 20 14.65 5.72 25.39
N LYS A 21 14.91 4.80 24.43
CA LYS A 21 13.88 3.94 23.87
C LYS A 21 13.61 2.80 24.85
N PHE A 22 12.37 2.65 25.28
CA PHE A 22 11.92 1.54 26.11
C PHE A 22 10.98 0.66 25.31
N GLU A 23 11.06 -0.65 25.48
CA GLU A 23 10.14 -1.63 24.87
C GLU A 23 8.76 -1.63 25.56
N SER A 24 8.70 -1.18 26.80
CA SER A 24 7.45 -1.05 27.57
C SER A 24 6.96 0.38 27.62
N SER A 25 5.63 0.55 27.61
CA SER A 25 5.01 1.85 27.80
C SER A 25 5.36 2.47 29.15
N PRO A 26 5.54 3.81 29.24
CA PRO A 26 5.83 4.46 30.51
C PRO A 26 4.66 4.26 31.48
N ILE A 27 4.99 4.16 32.79
CA ILE A 27 3.97 4.07 33.84
C ILE A 27 3.32 5.44 33.99
N HIS A 28 2.02 5.52 33.70
CA HIS A 28 1.21 6.71 33.91
C HIS A 28 0.56 6.66 35.28
N LEU A 29 0.97 7.54 36.18
CA LEU A 29 0.39 7.64 37.53
C LEU A 29 -1.06 8.14 37.50
N ASN A 30 -1.41 8.91 36.49
CA ASN A 30 -2.77 9.39 36.25
C ASN A 30 -3.12 9.13 34.77
N PRO A 31 -3.83 8.03 34.45
CA PRO A 31 -4.09 7.63 33.08
C PRO A 31 -5.09 8.54 32.33
N ASN A 32 -5.74 9.50 33.00
CA ASN A 32 -6.66 10.46 32.38
C ASN A 32 -7.56 9.81 31.30
N MET A 33 -7.32 10.19 30.04
CA MET A 33 -8.06 9.70 28.87
C MET A 33 -7.28 8.66 28.04
N ASP A 34 -6.26 8.03 28.60
CA ASP A 34 -5.48 7.01 27.89
C ASP A 34 -6.37 5.83 27.45
N ASN A 35 -7.31 5.44 28.31
CA ASN A 35 -8.29 4.41 28.01
C ASN A 35 -9.67 5.05 27.81
N GLN A 36 -10.16 5.02 26.59
CA GLN A 36 -11.48 5.51 26.21
C GLN A 36 -12.33 4.36 25.64
N GLN A 37 -13.64 4.43 25.81
CA GLN A 37 -14.58 3.43 25.25
C GLN A 37 -14.85 3.64 23.75
N LYS A 38 -13.89 4.18 23.01
CA LYS A 38 -13.97 4.30 21.56
C LYS A 38 -12.99 3.34 20.91
N TYR A 39 -13.40 2.73 19.83
CA TYR A 39 -12.48 1.92 19.03
C TYR A 39 -11.44 2.79 18.32
N ARG A 40 -10.20 2.32 18.32
CA ARG A 40 -9.11 2.86 17.50
C ARG A 40 -9.01 2.07 16.21
N SER A 41 -8.32 2.62 15.21
CA SER A 41 -8.02 1.88 13.98
C SER A 41 -7.28 0.59 14.30
N LEU A 42 -7.70 -0.52 13.69
CA LEU A 42 -7.12 -1.86 13.87
C LEU A 42 -7.28 -2.46 15.29
N GLU A 43 -8.07 -1.84 16.17
CA GLU A 43 -8.35 -2.40 17.48
C GLU A 43 -9.28 -3.61 17.39
N GLU A 44 -9.11 -4.56 18.30
CA GLU A 44 -9.98 -5.73 18.41
C GLU A 44 -11.38 -5.33 18.87
N SER A 45 -12.40 -5.94 18.28
CA SER A 45 -13.79 -5.75 18.68
C SER A 45 -14.43 -7.06 19.16
N ASN A 46 -14.91 -7.06 20.40
CA ASN A 46 -15.68 -8.17 20.94
C ASN A 46 -17.14 -8.18 20.43
N PHE A 47 -17.57 -7.13 19.72
CA PHE A 47 -18.94 -7.02 19.20
C PHE A 47 -19.13 -7.76 17.89
N PHE A 48 -18.11 -7.80 17.03
CA PHE A 48 -18.17 -8.45 15.73
C PHE A 48 -17.57 -9.85 15.79
N ALA A 49 -18.20 -10.81 15.11
CA ALA A 49 -17.78 -12.21 15.10
C ALA A 49 -16.36 -12.44 14.51
N ASP A 50 -15.89 -11.53 13.65
CA ASP A 50 -14.55 -11.56 13.07
C ASP A 50 -13.50 -10.83 13.93
N GLY A 51 -13.90 -10.32 15.10
CA GLY A 51 -13.02 -9.61 16.01
C GLY A 51 -12.50 -8.25 15.51
N SER A 52 -12.94 -7.79 14.36
CA SER A 52 -12.40 -6.58 13.70
C SER A 52 -13.31 -5.37 13.85
N THR A 53 -12.75 -4.24 14.27
CA THR A 53 -13.42 -2.93 14.24
C THR A 53 -13.48 -2.33 12.86
N MET A 54 -12.49 -2.64 12.00
CA MET A 54 -12.41 -2.14 10.63
C MET A 54 -13.40 -2.90 9.76
N ARG A 55 -14.51 -2.25 9.42
CA ARG A 55 -15.57 -2.87 8.61
C ARG A 55 -15.34 -2.59 7.13
N LYS A 56 -15.54 -3.61 6.30
CA LYS A 56 -15.60 -3.42 4.85
C LYS A 56 -16.87 -2.63 4.51
N PRO A 57 -16.83 -1.76 3.48
CA PRO A 57 -18.05 -1.12 2.96
C PRO A 57 -19.10 -2.18 2.62
N ILE A 58 -20.36 -1.83 2.83
CA ILE A 58 -21.48 -2.71 2.45
C ILE A 58 -21.51 -2.80 0.93
N GLU A 59 -21.62 -4.02 0.41
CA GLU A 59 -21.67 -4.25 -1.04
C GLU A 59 -22.80 -3.44 -1.69
N GLY A 60 -22.51 -2.81 -2.84
CA GLY A 60 -23.45 -1.94 -3.55
C GLY A 60 -23.58 -0.52 -2.99
N THR A 61 -22.81 -0.15 -1.95
CA THR A 61 -22.78 1.23 -1.46
C THR A 61 -21.65 2.02 -2.11
N ILE A 62 -21.94 3.28 -2.43
CA ILE A 62 -20.96 4.25 -2.97
C ILE A 62 -20.81 5.36 -1.94
N ALA A 63 -19.56 5.70 -1.60
CA ALA A 63 -19.28 6.79 -0.67
C ALA A 63 -19.72 8.14 -1.27
N ARG A 64 -20.19 9.04 -0.41
CA ARG A 64 -20.61 10.38 -0.84
C ARG A 64 -19.43 11.11 -1.50
N GLY A 65 -19.63 11.60 -2.74
CA GLY A 65 -18.60 12.26 -3.54
C GLY A 65 -17.79 11.30 -4.45
N MET A 66 -18.01 9.99 -4.35
CA MET A 66 -17.35 8.99 -5.21
C MET A 66 -18.22 8.48 -6.36
N ILE A 67 -19.30 9.17 -6.68
CA ILE A 67 -20.14 8.84 -7.85
C ILE A 67 -19.35 9.26 -9.10
N ALA A 68 -18.72 8.30 -9.76
CA ALA A 68 -18.11 8.53 -11.05
C ALA A 68 -19.17 8.29 -12.14
N GLU A 69 -19.32 9.23 -13.06
CA GLU A 69 -20.22 9.10 -14.21
C GLU A 69 -19.71 8.02 -15.19
N ASN A 70 -18.44 7.69 -15.14
CA ASN A 70 -17.79 6.72 -16.02
C ASN A 70 -17.68 5.35 -15.35
N HIS A 71 -18.60 4.44 -15.71
CA HIS A 71 -18.61 3.07 -15.20
C HIS A 71 -17.30 2.32 -15.49
N SER A 72 -16.74 2.48 -16.68
CA SER A 72 -15.50 1.81 -17.08
C SER A 72 -14.32 2.23 -16.22
N PHE A 73 -14.27 3.49 -15.80
CA PHE A 73 -13.21 4.02 -14.94
C PHE A 73 -13.19 3.39 -13.54
N ILE A 74 -14.37 3.16 -12.95
CA ILE A 74 -14.50 2.61 -11.60
C ILE A 74 -14.57 1.08 -11.56
N SER A 75 -14.86 0.44 -12.69
CA SER A 75 -14.97 -1.02 -12.78
C SER A 75 -13.78 -1.70 -13.46
N GLY A 76 -13.03 -0.96 -14.27
CA GLY A 76 -12.00 -1.53 -15.14
C GLY A 76 -12.57 -2.33 -16.31
N LYS A 77 -13.87 -2.20 -16.60
CA LYS A 77 -14.59 -2.98 -17.62
C LYS A 77 -15.38 -2.09 -18.57
N ASN A 78 -15.51 -2.57 -19.79
CA ASN A 78 -16.44 -2.04 -20.76
C ASN A 78 -17.89 -2.43 -20.43
N ASP A 79 -18.86 -1.83 -21.11
CA ASP A 79 -20.30 -2.11 -20.92
C ASP A 79 -20.68 -3.55 -21.27
N ASP A 80 -19.90 -4.22 -22.13
CA ASP A 80 -20.08 -5.63 -22.48
C ASP A 80 -19.47 -6.61 -21.44
N GLY A 81 -18.85 -6.08 -20.36
CA GLY A 81 -18.22 -6.85 -19.31
C GLY A 81 -16.78 -7.26 -19.60
N SER A 82 -16.24 -6.98 -20.80
CA SER A 82 -14.83 -7.20 -21.11
C SER A 82 -13.93 -6.23 -20.35
N TYR A 83 -12.68 -6.61 -20.08
CA TYR A 83 -11.72 -5.73 -19.40
C TYR A 83 -11.24 -4.61 -20.33
N LEU A 84 -11.03 -3.43 -19.79
CA LEU A 84 -10.34 -2.34 -20.48
C LEU A 84 -8.93 -2.79 -20.86
N ILE A 85 -8.60 -2.73 -22.14
CA ILE A 85 -7.28 -3.14 -22.65
C ILE A 85 -6.21 -2.19 -22.17
N SER A 86 -6.49 -0.89 -22.17
CA SER A 86 -5.54 0.17 -21.80
C SER A 86 -6.08 1.01 -20.65
N ASN A 87 -5.16 1.61 -19.91
CA ASN A 87 -5.43 2.51 -18.80
C ASN A 87 -6.21 3.75 -19.29
N PRO A 88 -7.35 4.10 -18.66
CA PRO A 88 -8.12 5.27 -19.03
C PRO A 88 -7.51 6.61 -18.59
N VAL A 89 -6.52 6.58 -17.69
CA VAL A 89 -5.79 7.77 -17.23
C VAL A 89 -4.64 8.04 -18.20
N GLU A 90 -4.51 9.26 -18.67
CA GLU A 90 -3.39 9.65 -19.53
C GLU A 90 -2.06 9.59 -18.74
N LEU A 91 -1.04 8.97 -19.35
CA LEU A 91 0.28 8.85 -18.74
C LEU A 91 0.96 10.22 -18.70
N SER A 92 1.31 10.66 -17.50
CA SER A 92 2.17 11.82 -17.25
C SER A 92 3.23 11.48 -16.23
N LEU A 93 4.24 12.35 -16.08
CA LEU A 93 5.27 12.16 -15.06
C LEU A 93 4.67 12.19 -13.64
N ASP A 94 3.68 13.06 -13.41
CA ASP A 94 3.01 13.18 -12.12
C ASP A 94 2.21 11.91 -11.79
N VAL A 95 1.48 11.36 -12.75
CA VAL A 95 0.75 10.08 -12.61
C VAL A 95 1.73 8.94 -12.34
N LEU A 96 2.88 8.91 -13.02
CA LEU A 96 3.88 7.88 -12.81
C LEU A 96 4.52 7.96 -11.42
N ASN A 97 4.88 9.17 -10.99
CA ASN A 97 5.42 9.41 -9.65
C ASN A 97 4.40 9.07 -8.56
N ARG A 98 3.12 9.43 -8.78
CA ARG A 98 2.03 9.07 -7.88
C ARG A 98 1.85 7.56 -7.81
N GLY A 99 1.91 6.87 -8.96
CA GLY A 99 1.85 5.42 -9.04
C GLY A 99 2.99 4.75 -8.29
N GLN A 100 4.22 5.27 -8.39
CA GLN A 100 5.37 4.80 -7.64
C GLN A 100 5.16 4.96 -6.12
N GLU A 101 4.79 6.16 -5.68
CA GLU A 101 4.52 6.42 -4.26
C GLU A 101 3.51 5.43 -3.68
N ARG A 102 2.39 5.21 -4.37
CA ARG A 102 1.35 4.28 -3.93
C ARG A 102 1.77 2.83 -4.01
N TYR A 103 2.49 2.45 -5.05
CA TYR A 103 3.07 1.12 -5.17
C TYR A 103 4.03 0.81 -4.01
N ASP A 104 4.90 1.75 -3.65
CA ASP A 104 5.86 1.58 -2.57
C ASP A 104 5.17 1.39 -1.21
N ILE A 105 4.03 2.05 -0.99
CA ILE A 105 3.25 1.92 0.24
C ILE A 105 2.49 0.59 0.32
N TYR A 106 1.76 0.22 -0.74
CA TYR A 106 0.78 -0.87 -0.68
C TYR A 106 1.26 -2.18 -1.31
N CYS A 107 2.11 -2.13 -2.31
CA CYS A 107 2.42 -3.26 -3.17
C CYS A 107 3.82 -3.83 -2.92
N SER A 108 4.81 -2.96 -2.69
CA SER A 108 6.23 -3.35 -2.60
C SER A 108 6.52 -4.31 -1.45
N VAL A 109 5.76 -4.25 -0.37
CA VAL A 109 5.90 -5.16 0.80
C VAL A 109 5.75 -6.63 0.39
N CYS A 110 4.90 -6.93 -0.59
CA CYS A 110 4.70 -8.27 -1.14
C CYS A 110 5.44 -8.46 -2.47
N HIS A 111 5.31 -7.51 -3.39
CA HIS A 111 5.84 -7.65 -4.75
C HIS A 111 7.28 -7.16 -4.93
N SER A 112 7.92 -6.62 -3.91
CA SER A 112 9.20 -5.89 -3.89
C SER A 112 9.18 -4.57 -4.68
N ALA A 113 10.18 -3.72 -4.47
CA ALA A 113 10.30 -2.44 -5.18
C ALA A 113 10.48 -2.60 -6.70
N VAL A 114 10.97 -3.76 -7.15
CA VAL A 114 11.17 -4.06 -8.57
C VAL A 114 10.10 -4.98 -9.18
N GLY A 115 9.09 -5.37 -8.42
CA GLY A 115 7.97 -6.17 -8.94
C GLY A 115 8.23 -7.67 -9.13
N ASN A 116 9.32 -8.22 -8.57
CA ASN A 116 9.72 -9.62 -8.79
C ASN A 116 9.04 -10.64 -7.82
N GLY A 117 8.10 -10.20 -6.99
CA GLY A 117 7.38 -11.06 -6.04
C GLY A 117 8.17 -11.44 -4.78
N LYS A 118 9.37 -10.86 -4.58
CA LYS A 118 10.24 -11.13 -3.41
C LYS A 118 10.24 -9.96 -2.43
N GLY A 119 9.04 -9.51 -2.05
CA GLY A 119 8.87 -8.45 -1.05
C GLY A 119 9.31 -8.88 0.35
N ILE A 120 9.38 -7.92 1.27
CA ILE A 120 9.87 -8.14 2.64
C ILE A 120 9.08 -9.24 3.37
N VAL A 121 7.79 -9.39 3.11
CA VAL A 121 6.95 -10.43 3.74
C VAL A 121 7.42 -11.84 3.45
N THR A 122 8.08 -12.09 2.31
CA THR A 122 8.59 -13.42 1.96
C THR A 122 9.78 -13.85 2.80
N GLN A 123 10.38 -12.95 3.57
CA GLN A 123 11.48 -13.23 4.48
C GLN A 123 11.02 -13.72 5.86
N TYR A 124 9.72 -13.66 6.15
CA TYR A 124 9.11 -13.96 7.44
C TYR A 124 8.14 -15.14 7.40
N ASP A 125 8.46 -16.18 6.65
CA ASP A 125 7.63 -17.41 6.52
C ASP A 125 6.17 -17.13 6.15
N TYR A 126 5.93 -16.06 5.40
CA TYR A 126 4.59 -15.73 4.93
C TYR A 126 4.07 -16.84 4.00
N PRO A 127 2.88 -17.41 4.26
CA PRO A 127 2.44 -18.65 3.61
C PRO A 127 2.06 -18.47 2.13
N VAL A 128 2.13 -17.25 1.63
CA VAL A 128 1.74 -16.91 0.26
C VAL A 128 2.96 -16.40 -0.51
N ILE A 129 3.16 -16.93 -1.71
CA ILE A 129 4.19 -16.45 -2.64
C ILE A 129 3.54 -15.39 -3.53
N PRO A 130 3.91 -14.10 -3.40
CA PRO A 130 3.42 -13.06 -4.27
C PRO A 130 3.83 -13.30 -5.73
N ALA A 131 2.96 -12.94 -6.66
CA ALA A 131 3.25 -13.10 -8.07
C ALA A 131 4.41 -12.20 -8.51
N ASN A 132 5.27 -12.72 -9.39
CA ASN A 132 6.24 -11.91 -10.10
C ASN A 132 5.52 -11.12 -11.21
N LEU A 133 5.49 -9.80 -11.10
CA LEU A 133 4.79 -8.92 -12.04
C LEU A 133 5.40 -8.94 -13.46
N HIS A 134 6.62 -9.49 -13.61
CA HIS A 134 7.30 -9.64 -14.90
C HIS A 134 6.96 -10.93 -15.64
N ASP A 135 6.20 -11.84 -15.02
CA ASP A 135 5.76 -13.07 -15.70
C ASP A 135 4.94 -12.71 -16.94
N GLN A 136 5.16 -13.47 -18.03
CA GLN A 136 4.52 -13.21 -19.31
C GLN A 136 3.00 -13.14 -19.18
N ARG A 137 2.40 -14.04 -18.43
CA ARG A 137 0.96 -14.05 -18.17
C ARG A 137 0.44 -12.73 -17.58
N ILE A 138 1.21 -12.08 -16.68
CA ILE A 138 0.81 -10.81 -16.04
C ILE A 138 1.08 -9.64 -16.97
N ARG A 139 2.17 -9.69 -17.75
CA ARG A 139 2.46 -8.66 -18.76
C ARG A 139 1.43 -8.58 -19.87
N GLU A 140 0.83 -9.72 -20.21
CA GLU A 140 -0.21 -9.83 -21.25
C GLU A 140 -1.63 -9.52 -20.76
N GLN A 141 -1.82 -9.35 -19.44
CA GLN A 141 -3.11 -8.96 -18.89
C GLN A 141 -3.51 -7.56 -19.38
N ALA A 142 -4.80 -7.36 -19.61
CA ALA A 142 -5.37 -6.05 -19.83
C ALA A 142 -5.25 -5.17 -18.56
N ASP A 143 -5.14 -3.85 -18.71
CA ASP A 143 -5.02 -2.96 -17.55
C ASP A 143 -6.26 -3.02 -16.65
N GLY A 144 -7.45 -3.19 -17.23
CA GLY A 144 -8.69 -3.40 -16.48
C GLY A 144 -8.72 -4.72 -15.69
N GLU A 145 -8.03 -5.78 -16.14
CA GLU A 145 -7.89 -7.02 -15.39
C GLU A 145 -6.98 -6.82 -14.18
N MET A 146 -5.87 -6.06 -14.34
CA MET A 146 -5.02 -5.69 -13.22
C MET A 146 -5.78 -4.81 -12.22
N TYR A 147 -6.57 -3.85 -12.72
CA TYR A 147 -7.45 -3.02 -11.89
C TYR A 147 -8.37 -3.88 -11.03
N ASN A 148 -9.08 -4.83 -11.64
CA ASN A 148 -9.96 -5.73 -10.92
C ASN A 148 -9.22 -6.60 -9.88
N THR A 149 -8.01 -7.06 -10.22
CA THR A 149 -7.17 -7.82 -9.28
C THR A 149 -6.80 -6.98 -8.06
N ILE A 150 -6.46 -5.72 -8.23
CA ILE A 150 -6.11 -4.81 -7.13
C ILE A 150 -7.36 -4.48 -6.29
N VAL A 151 -8.45 -4.08 -6.95
CA VAL A 151 -9.65 -3.59 -6.27
C VAL A 151 -10.39 -4.70 -5.53
N TYR A 152 -10.59 -5.84 -6.16
CA TYR A 152 -11.43 -6.92 -5.61
C TYR A 152 -10.62 -8.08 -5.01
N GLY A 153 -9.31 -8.09 -5.25
CA GLY A 153 -8.44 -9.19 -4.85
C GLY A 153 -8.52 -10.39 -5.79
N LEU A 154 -7.52 -11.25 -5.72
CA LEU A 154 -7.48 -12.49 -6.51
C LEU A 154 -6.77 -13.59 -5.73
N ARG A 155 -7.46 -14.70 -5.46
CA ARG A 155 -6.94 -15.84 -4.68
C ARG A 155 -6.44 -15.37 -3.30
N SER A 156 -5.12 -15.44 -3.08
CA SER A 156 -4.48 -15.03 -1.83
C SER A 156 -4.16 -13.53 -1.75
N MET A 157 -4.25 -12.79 -2.86
CA MET A 157 -4.08 -11.34 -2.85
C MET A 157 -5.36 -10.68 -2.30
N PRO A 158 -5.30 -9.93 -1.20
CA PRO A 158 -6.47 -9.26 -0.64
C PRO A 158 -6.96 -8.12 -1.55
N ALA A 159 -8.21 -7.70 -1.33
CA ALA A 159 -8.80 -6.55 -2.00
C ALA A 159 -8.28 -5.24 -1.41
N TYR A 160 -7.93 -4.28 -2.25
CA TYR A 160 -7.44 -2.96 -1.86
C TYR A 160 -8.38 -1.80 -2.20
N GLY A 161 -9.49 -2.06 -2.88
CA GLY A 161 -10.42 -1.02 -3.35
C GLY A 161 -11.05 -0.16 -2.26
N TYR A 162 -11.00 -0.59 -1.00
CA TYR A 162 -11.45 0.21 0.15
C TYR A 162 -10.33 1.05 0.79
N GLN A 163 -9.08 0.86 0.38
CA GLN A 163 -7.89 1.55 0.92
C GLN A 163 -7.26 2.50 -0.10
N ILE A 164 -7.44 2.22 -1.38
CA ILE A 164 -6.78 2.94 -2.47
C ILE A 164 -7.86 3.54 -3.38
N ASP A 165 -7.78 4.83 -3.60
CA ASP A 165 -8.68 5.54 -4.50
C ASP A 165 -8.52 5.07 -5.95
N THR A 166 -9.61 5.13 -6.72
CA THR A 166 -9.65 4.66 -8.11
C THR A 166 -8.54 5.27 -8.99
N GLU A 167 -8.29 6.57 -8.89
CA GLU A 167 -7.20 7.23 -9.62
C GLU A 167 -5.81 6.71 -9.22
N ASP A 168 -5.60 6.46 -7.94
CA ASP A 168 -4.36 5.90 -7.42
C ASP A 168 -4.13 4.46 -7.92
N VAL A 169 -5.20 3.65 -8.05
CA VAL A 169 -5.11 2.31 -8.63
C VAL A 169 -4.65 2.38 -10.08
N TRP A 170 -5.23 3.27 -10.89
CA TRP A 170 -4.80 3.46 -12.28
C TRP A 170 -3.37 3.99 -12.39
N SER A 171 -2.96 4.86 -11.47
CA SER A 171 -1.58 5.35 -11.38
C SER A 171 -0.60 4.23 -11.03
N ILE A 172 -0.96 3.34 -10.10
CA ILE A 172 -0.17 2.13 -9.76
C ILE A 172 0.00 1.23 -10.99
N ILE A 173 -1.05 1.04 -11.79
CA ILE A 173 -0.98 0.22 -13.01
C ILE A 173 0.02 0.82 -14.01
N HIS A 174 0.03 2.13 -14.21
CA HIS A 174 1.06 2.79 -15.02
C HIS A 174 2.47 2.53 -14.51
N TYR A 175 2.67 2.60 -13.20
CA TYR A 175 3.98 2.31 -12.62
C TYR A 175 4.38 0.85 -12.77
N VAL A 176 3.44 -0.10 -12.59
CA VAL A 176 3.68 -1.53 -12.85
C VAL A 176 4.07 -1.75 -14.31
N ARG A 177 3.41 -1.09 -15.26
CA ARG A 177 3.79 -1.16 -16.69
C ARG A 177 5.18 -0.61 -16.94
N ALA A 178 5.57 0.48 -16.26
CA ALA A 178 6.93 1.00 -16.34
C ALA A 178 7.97 0.02 -15.78
N LEU A 179 7.70 -0.64 -14.64
CA LEU A 179 8.54 -1.70 -14.10
C LEU A 179 8.68 -2.87 -15.09
N GLN A 180 7.58 -3.34 -15.67
CA GLN A 180 7.57 -4.39 -16.68
C GLN A 180 8.42 -4.01 -17.89
N ARG A 181 8.28 -2.77 -18.39
CA ARG A 181 9.06 -2.26 -19.51
C ARG A 181 10.55 -2.17 -19.16
N SER A 182 10.90 -1.70 -17.97
CA SER A 182 12.30 -1.53 -17.55
C SER A 182 13.12 -2.82 -17.60
N GLN A 183 12.48 -3.96 -17.37
CA GLN A 183 13.15 -5.27 -17.34
C GLN A 183 12.96 -6.09 -18.64
N ASN A 184 12.06 -5.67 -19.53
CA ASN A 184 11.74 -6.40 -20.75
C ASN A 184 11.86 -5.51 -22.01
N ALA A 185 12.50 -4.36 -21.92
CA ALA A 185 12.72 -3.49 -23.07
C ALA A 185 13.73 -4.14 -24.04
N THR A 186 13.44 -4.06 -25.34
CA THR A 186 14.37 -4.46 -26.37
C THR A 186 15.49 -3.43 -26.52
N PHE A 187 16.66 -3.85 -26.99
CA PHE A 187 17.78 -2.93 -27.25
C PHE A 187 17.38 -1.79 -28.18
N GLU A 188 16.54 -2.06 -29.16
CA GLU A 188 16.02 -1.10 -30.13
C GLU A 188 15.17 -0.01 -29.46
N ALA A 189 14.29 -0.39 -28.52
CA ALA A 189 13.48 0.55 -27.76
C ALA A 189 14.32 1.45 -26.83
N VAL A 190 15.42 0.96 -26.28
CA VAL A 190 16.34 1.72 -25.42
C VAL A 190 17.22 2.65 -26.26
N SER A 191 17.75 2.19 -27.38
CA SER A 191 18.61 3.01 -28.26
C SER A 191 17.86 4.22 -28.84
N TYR A 192 16.57 4.06 -29.16
CA TYR A 192 15.73 5.16 -29.66
C TYR A 192 15.55 6.26 -28.60
N THR A 193 15.32 5.92 -27.34
CA THR A 193 15.17 6.91 -26.27
C THR A 193 16.45 7.67 -25.96
N HIS A 194 17.63 7.04 -26.09
CA HIS A 194 18.91 7.71 -25.91
C HIS A 194 19.29 8.66 -27.07
N LEU A 195 18.86 8.34 -28.29
CA LEU A 195 19.10 9.17 -29.46
C LEU A 195 18.22 10.44 -29.50
N THR A 196 17.09 10.42 -28.80
CA THR A 196 16.13 11.55 -28.80
C THR A 196 16.26 12.48 -27.60
N LEU A 197 17.11 12.16 -26.62
CA LEU A 197 17.39 13.07 -25.51
C LEU A 197 18.28 14.21 -25.99
N PRO A 198 17.87 15.50 -25.86
CA PRO A 198 18.73 16.60 -26.15
C PRO A 198 19.94 16.55 -25.19
N THR A 199 21.12 16.38 -25.75
CA THR A 199 22.36 16.62 -25.01
C THR A 199 22.36 18.07 -24.57
N LYS A 200 22.18 18.32 -23.27
CA LYS A 200 22.46 19.66 -22.73
C LYS A 200 23.94 19.95 -22.96
N ALA A 201 24.18 20.89 -23.89
CA ALA A 201 25.45 21.53 -24.03
C ALA A 201 25.69 22.51 -22.87
#